data_f3ca02abbc5f55f87da40dc26c7e661a
#
_entry.id   f3ca02abbc5f55f87da40dc26c7e661a
#
_cell.length_a   1.000
_cell.length_b   1.000
_cell.length_c   1.000
_cell.angle_alpha   90.00
_cell.angle_beta   90.00
_cell.angle_gamma   90.00
#
_symmetry.space_group_name_H-M   'P 1'
#
loop_
_entity.id
_entity.type
_entity.pdbx_description
1 polymer ?
#
loop_
_entity_poly.entity_id
_entity_poly.type
_entity_poly.pdbx_seq_one_letter_code
_entity_poly.pdbx_strand_id
1 'polypeptide(L)'
;LHLLSRRQRQMCIRDSSQEYNGKFNLRFDDTNPTKEKIEFVESIQADVKWLGADWEDRLFFASNYFDQMYEAAIKLIKKGKAFVCDLTAEQIREYRGTLTEPGKNSPYRDRSVEENLDLFERMKNGEFEDGTKVLRAKIDMASPNINMRDPVIYRVAHMTHHNTGDKWCIYPMYDFAHPIEDAIEGVTHSICTLEFEDHRPLYDLSLIHI
;
A
#
# COMPACT_ATOMS: atom_id res chain seq x y z
N LEU A 1 -4.51 -2.27 -26.09
CA LEU A 1 -5.39 -3.11 -25.26
C LEU A 1 -5.45 -2.62 -23.80
N HIS A 2 -4.33 -2.31 -23.16
CA HIS A 2 -4.30 -1.87 -21.74
C HIS A 2 -5.06 -0.56 -21.47
N LEU A 3 -5.03 0.42 -22.40
CA LEU A 3 -5.73 1.70 -22.24
C LEU A 3 -7.26 1.55 -22.33
N LEU A 4 -7.75 0.68 -23.21
CA LEU A 4 -9.18 0.41 -23.36
C LEU A 4 -9.78 -0.26 -22.12
N SER A 5 -9.08 -1.21 -21.52
CA SER A 5 -9.55 -1.90 -20.31
C SER A 5 -9.62 -0.96 -19.09
N ARG A 6 -8.70 0.00 -18.96
CA ARG A 6 -8.74 1.02 -17.88
C ARG A 6 -9.92 1.96 -18.05
N ARG A 7 -10.20 2.45 -19.27
CA ARG A 7 -11.36 3.31 -19.56
C ARG A 7 -12.67 2.57 -19.28
N GLN A 8 -12.80 1.33 -19.75
CA GLN A 8 -13.99 0.53 -19.53
C GLN A 8 -14.27 0.31 -18.03
N ARG A 9 -13.26 0.07 -17.23
CA ARG A 9 -13.39 -0.08 -15.76
C ARG A 9 -13.88 1.20 -15.09
N GLN A 10 -13.33 2.36 -15.45
CA GLN A 10 -13.79 3.65 -14.93
C GLN A 10 -15.26 3.90 -15.29
N MET A 11 -15.67 3.55 -16.48
CA MET A 11 -17.09 3.61 -16.90
C MET A 11 -17.95 2.66 -16.06
N CYS A 12 -17.52 1.44 -15.81
CA CYS A 12 -18.28 0.50 -14.96
C CYS A 12 -18.45 1.01 -13.53
N ILE A 13 -17.42 1.60 -12.91
CA ILE A 13 -17.52 2.19 -11.57
C ILE A 13 -18.49 3.37 -11.56
N ARG A 14 -18.38 4.27 -12.54
CA ARG A 14 -19.34 5.38 -12.72
C ARG A 14 -20.76 4.87 -12.88
N ASP A 15 -21.00 3.95 -13.78
CA ASP A 15 -22.32 3.43 -14.10
C ASP A 15 -22.94 2.73 -12.89
N SER A 16 -22.16 1.93 -12.15
CA SER A 16 -22.62 1.30 -10.91
C SER A 16 -22.96 2.35 -9.85
N SER A 17 -22.14 3.39 -9.67
CA SER A 17 -22.46 4.45 -8.71
C SER A 17 -23.76 5.17 -9.06
N GLN A 18 -24.03 5.41 -10.33
CA GLN A 18 -25.27 6.04 -10.80
C GLN A 18 -26.49 5.11 -10.65
N GLU A 19 -26.36 3.84 -11.04
CA GLU A 19 -27.44 2.85 -10.97
C GLU A 19 -27.91 2.59 -9.54
N TYR A 20 -26.97 2.52 -8.59
CA TYR A 20 -27.28 2.25 -7.18
C TYR A 20 -27.36 3.51 -6.31
N ASN A 21 -27.41 4.70 -6.92
CA ASN A 21 -27.40 5.99 -6.22
C ASN A 21 -26.28 6.09 -5.18
N GLY A 22 -25.12 5.55 -5.54
CA GLY A 22 -23.91 5.56 -4.73
C GLY A 22 -23.07 6.81 -4.99
N LYS A 23 -21.94 6.90 -4.28
CA LYS A 23 -20.94 7.97 -4.45
C LYS A 23 -19.75 7.45 -5.23
N PHE A 24 -19.22 8.30 -6.12
CA PHE A 24 -17.99 8.04 -6.86
C PHE A 24 -16.83 8.77 -6.20
N ASN A 25 -15.78 8.04 -5.81
CA ASN A 25 -14.55 8.63 -5.27
C ASN A 25 -13.45 8.58 -6.33
N LEU A 26 -12.59 9.61 -6.37
CA LEU A 26 -11.36 9.60 -7.14
C LEU A 26 -10.17 9.68 -6.18
N ARG A 27 -9.35 8.63 -6.15
CA ARG A 27 -8.15 8.57 -5.32
C ARG A 27 -6.89 8.39 -6.16
N PHE A 28 -5.87 9.17 -5.82
CA PHE A 28 -4.52 9.01 -6.33
C PHE A 28 -3.68 8.25 -5.30
N ASP A 29 -3.18 7.09 -5.69
CA ASP A 29 -2.21 6.33 -4.91
C ASP A 29 -0.81 6.93 -5.13
N ASP A 30 -0.50 7.97 -4.37
CA ASP A 30 0.78 8.65 -4.37
C ASP A 30 1.73 8.13 -3.28
N THR A 31 1.62 6.84 -2.94
CA THR A 31 2.53 6.17 -1.99
C THR A 31 3.97 6.08 -2.48
N ASN A 32 4.20 6.23 -3.77
CA ASN A 32 5.52 6.21 -4.38
C ASN A 32 5.95 7.59 -4.89
N PRO A 33 6.82 8.32 -4.16
CA PRO A 33 7.22 9.70 -4.51
C PRO A 33 7.91 9.83 -5.88
N THR A 34 8.41 8.73 -6.46
CA THR A 34 9.14 8.78 -7.74
C THR A 34 8.25 8.82 -8.97
N LYS A 35 6.98 8.50 -8.85
CA LYS A 35 6.10 8.24 -10.01
C LYS A 35 5.06 9.32 -10.26
N GLU A 36 4.75 10.14 -9.26
CA GLU A 36 3.66 11.08 -9.33
C GLU A 36 4.14 12.46 -9.81
N LYS A 37 3.59 12.92 -10.94
CA LYS A 37 3.74 14.28 -11.44
C LYS A 37 2.40 14.98 -11.41
N ILE A 38 2.37 16.23 -10.98
CA ILE A 38 1.17 17.07 -10.91
C ILE A 38 0.42 17.11 -12.25
N GLU A 39 1.16 17.17 -13.36
CA GLU A 39 0.59 17.15 -14.72
C GLU A 39 -0.28 15.90 -15.00
N PHE A 40 0.10 14.76 -14.45
CA PHE A 40 -0.70 13.53 -14.58
C PHE A 40 -1.97 13.57 -13.76
N VAL A 41 -1.91 14.15 -12.56
CA VAL A 41 -3.08 14.33 -11.68
C VAL A 41 -4.15 15.18 -12.38
N GLU A 42 -3.76 16.30 -12.97
CA GLU A 42 -4.66 17.20 -13.70
C GLU A 42 -5.24 16.53 -14.96
N SER A 43 -4.39 15.85 -15.72
CA SER A 43 -4.83 15.14 -16.95
C SER A 43 -5.82 14.00 -16.60
N ILE A 44 -5.56 13.22 -15.57
CA ILE A 44 -6.46 12.14 -15.12
C ILE A 44 -7.81 12.71 -14.67
N GLN A 45 -7.81 13.80 -13.90
CA GLN A 45 -9.04 14.46 -13.50
C GLN A 45 -9.85 14.93 -14.71
N ALA A 46 -9.21 15.55 -15.70
CA ALA A 46 -9.87 15.99 -16.93
C ALA A 46 -10.46 14.80 -17.70
N ASP A 47 -9.72 13.70 -17.82
CA ASP A 47 -10.18 12.49 -18.50
C ASP A 47 -11.38 11.83 -17.79
N VAL A 48 -11.35 11.76 -16.47
CA VAL A 48 -12.43 11.16 -15.67
C VAL A 48 -13.70 12.02 -15.77
N LYS A 49 -13.58 13.35 -15.74
CA LYS A 49 -14.70 14.27 -15.98
C LYS A 49 -15.24 14.13 -17.40
N TRP A 50 -14.37 14.03 -18.39
CA TRP A 50 -14.78 13.81 -19.77
C TRP A 50 -15.55 12.50 -19.95
N LEU A 51 -15.22 11.45 -19.18
CA LEU A 51 -15.98 10.19 -19.12
C LEU A 51 -17.33 10.32 -18.40
N GLY A 52 -17.70 11.51 -17.90
CA GLY A 52 -18.96 11.78 -17.24
C GLY A 52 -19.04 11.32 -15.77
N ALA A 53 -17.91 11.05 -15.13
CA ALA A 53 -17.85 10.80 -13.71
C ALA A 53 -17.61 12.11 -12.93
N ASP A 54 -18.29 12.25 -11.81
CA ASP A 54 -18.12 13.37 -10.90
C ASP A 54 -17.87 12.83 -9.48
N TRP A 55 -16.77 13.26 -8.89
CA TRP A 55 -16.39 12.91 -7.53
C TRP A 55 -16.78 13.99 -6.51
N GLU A 56 -17.29 15.15 -6.96
CA GLU A 56 -17.64 16.31 -6.10
C GLU A 56 -16.42 16.72 -5.23
N ASP A 57 -16.53 16.58 -3.90
CA ASP A 57 -15.47 16.84 -2.90
C ASP A 57 -14.66 15.59 -2.52
N ARG A 58 -14.92 14.45 -3.18
CA ARG A 58 -14.29 13.15 -2.88
C ARG A 58 -13.04 12.88 -3.75
N LEU A 59 -12.16 13.87 -3.81
CA LEU A 59 -10.82 13.74 -4.37
C LEU A 59 -9.85 13.46 -3.24
N PHE A 60 -9.19 12.30 -3.28
CA PHE A 60 -8.31 11.84 -2.22
C PHE A 60 -6.90 11.56 -2.74
N PHE A 61 -5.94 11.65 -1.83
CA PHE A 61 -4.55 11.25 -2.04
C PHE A 61 -4.13 10.31 -0.91
N ALA A 62 -3.43 9.23 -1.25
CA ALA A 62 -2.88 8.29 -0.25
C ALA A 62 -2.02 9.01 0.79
N SER A 63 -1.25 10.00 0.36
CA SER A 63 -0.38 10.81 1.23
C SER A 63 -1.12 11.62 2.31
N ASN A 64 -2.42 11.86 2.15
CA ASN A 64 -3.23 12.50 3.19
C ASN A 64 -3.40 11.61 4.44
N TYR A 65 -3.18 10.30 4.29
CA TYR A 65 -3.37 9.29 5.33
C TYR A 65 -2.08 8.70 5.88
N PHE A 66 -0.91 9.24 5.52
CA PHE A 66 0.39 8.71 5.96
C PHE A 66 0.55 8.67 7.48
N ASP A 67 0.01 9.64 8.20
CA ASP A 67 0.00 9.62 9.67
C ASP A 67 -0.83 8.43 10.21
N GLN A 68 -2.04 8.20 9.67
CA GLN A 68 -2.90 7.08 10.05
C GLN A 68 -2.30 5.72 9.67
N MET A 69 -1.67 5.64 8.50
CA MET A 69 -0.96 4.42 8.06
C MET A 69 0.23 4.11 8.96
N TYR A 70 0.97 5.13 9.41
CA TYR A 70 2.07 4.96 10.35
C TYR A 70 1.56 4.43 11.70
N GLU A 71 0.49 5.00 12.23
CA GLU A 71 -0.14 4.51 13.47
C GLU A 71 -0.68 3.07 13.32
N ALA A 72 -1.21 2.72 12.16
CA ALA A 72 -1.64 1.36 11.85
C ALA A 72 -0.45 0.37 11.86
N ALA A 73 0.69 0.76 11.29
CA ALA A 73 1.91 -0.04 11.33
C ALA A 73 2.43 -0.22 12.77
N ILE A 74 2.40 0.83 13.59
CA ILE A 74 2.72 0.76 15.03
C ILE A 74 1.81 -0.26 15.74
N LYS A 75 0.50 -0.25 15.45
CA LYS A 75 -0.44 -1.24 16.02
C LYS A 75 -0.08 -2.67 15.63
N LEU A 76 0.29 -2.91 14.35
CA LEU A 76 0.72 -4.23 13.89
C LEU A 76 2.00 -4.71 14.61
N ILE A 77 2.98 -3.82 14.79
CA ILE A 77 4.20 -4.13 15.55
C ILE A 77 3.85 -4.51 17.01
N LYS A 78 3.03 -3.69 17.68
CA LYS A 78 2.58 -3.95 19.07
C LYS A 78 1.83 -5.28 19.23
N LYS A 79 1.11 -5.71 18.17
CA LYS A 79 0.45 -7.02 18.13
C LYS A 79 1.39 -8.18 17.74
N GLY A 80 2.68 -7.92 17.51
CA GLY A 80 3.65 -8.91 17.03
C GLY A 80 3.36 -9.40 15.60
N LYS A 81 2.64 -8.62 14.79
CA LYS A 81 2.24 -8.93 13.42
C LYS A 81 3.07 -8.23 12.35
N ALA A 82 4.07 -7.46 12.75
CA ALA A 82 5.05 -6.84 11.85
C ALA A 82 6.42 -6.80 12.51
N PHE A 83 7.48 -6.82 11.70
CA PHE A 83 8.87 -6.77 12.13
C PHE A 83 9.74 -5.98 11.15
N VAL A 84 10.75 -5.30 11.66
CA VAL A 84 11.77 -4.63 10.86
C VAL A 84 12.79 -5.66 10.37
N CYS A 85 13.06 -5.64 9.08
CA CYS A 85 13.94 -6.59 8.39
C CYS A 85 15.08 -5.85 7.71
N ASP A 86 16.31 -6.34 7.89
CA ASP A 86 17.54 -5.75 7.34
C ASP A 86 18.00 -6.47 6.07
N LEU A 87 17.21 -7.41 5.54
CA LEU A 87 17.49 -8.07 4.27
C LEU A 87 17.30 -7.09 3.10
N THR A 88 18.23 -7.15 2.14
CA THR A 88 18.10 -6.42 0.88
C THR A 88 16.91 -6.95 0.05
N ALA A 89 16.48 -6.18 -0.94
CA ALA A 89 15.39 -6.60 -1.84
C ALA A 89 15.69 -7.93 -2.56
N GLU A 90 16.96 -8.20 -2.90
CA GLU A 90 17.41 -9.45 -3.52
C GLU A 90 17.31 -10.61 -2.53
N GLN A 91 17.80 -10.43 -1.31
CA GLN A 91 17.69 -11.43 -0.25
C GLN A 91 16.24 -11.72 0.11
N ILE A 92 15.39 -10.71 0.20
CA ILE A 92 13.94 -10.90 0.45
C ILE A 92 13.32 -11.75 -0.67
N ARG A 93 13.69 -11.50 -1.93
CA ARG A 93 13.21 -12.31 -3.07
C ARG A 93 13.67 -13.76 -2.97
N GLU A 94 14.94 -14.00 -2.60
CA GLU A 94 15.45 -15.34 -2.38
C GLU A 94 14.74 -16.06 -1.23
N TYR A 95 14.60 -15.38 -0.08
CA TYR A 95 13.93 -15.95 1.09
C TYR A 95 12.45 -16.23 0.86
N ARG A 96 11.79 -15.45 0.00
CA ARG A 96 10.39 -15.65 -0.35
C ARG A 96 10.11 -16.95 -1.10
N GLY A 97 11.14 -17.51 -1.76
CA GLY A 97 11.03 -18.75 -2.54
C GLY A 97 10.30 -18.55 -3.87
N THR A 98 9.79 -19.65 -4.40
CA THR A 98 9.12 -19.70 -5.72
C THR A 98 7.65 -20.14 -5.57
N LEU A 99 6.92 -20.23 -6.67
CA LEU A 99 5.54 -20.76 -6.65
C LEU A 99 5.49 -22.22 -6.20
N THR A 100 6.54 -23.00 -6.44
CA THR A 100 6.63 -24.42 -6.14
C THR A 100 7.42 -24.73 -4.86
N GLU A 101 8.20 -23.77 -4.36
CA GLU A 101 9.01 -23.92 -3.17
C GLU A 101 8.58 -22.91 -2.10
N PRO A 102 8.40 -23.35 -0.84
CA PRO A 102 8.06 -22.46 0.25
C PRO A 102 9.19 -21.47 0.53
N GLY A 103 8.86 -20.34 1.13
CA GLY A 103 9.85 -19.38 1.60
C GLY A 103 10.52 -19.81 2.90
N LYS A 104 11.58 -19.07 3.26
CA LYS A 104 12.33 -19.22 4.51
C LYS A 104 12.08 -18.03 5.42
N ASN A 105 12.01 -18.25 6.72
CA ASN A 105 11.90 -17.17 7.69
C ASN A 105 13.14 -16.28 7.64
N SER A 106 12.91 -14.96 7.71
CA SER A 106 14.00 -14.00 7.89
C SER A 106 14.64 -14.19 9.27
N PRO A 107 15.98 -14.04 9.41
CA PRO A 107 16.65 -14.07 10.70
C PRO A 107 16.19 -12.94 11.64
N TYR A 108 15.55 -11.91 11.12
CA TYR A 108 15.03 -10.75 11.87
C TYR A 108 13.57 -10.89 12.27
N ARG A 109 12.91 -11.98 11.90
CA ARG A 109 11.47 -12.20 12.07
C ARG A 109 11.03 -12.25 13.53
N ASP A 110 11.92 -12.67 14.41
CA ASP A 110 11.61 -12.91 15.82
C ASP A 110 12.23 -11.85 16.77
N ARG A 111 12.54 -10.66 16.23
CA ARG A 111 12.88 -9.48 17.05
C ARG A 111 11.76 -9.15 18.01
N SER A 112 12.11 -8.63 19.20
CA SER A 112 11.14 -8.20 20.19
C SER A 112 10.26 -7.03 19.66
N VAL A 113 9.10 -6.84 20.27
CA VAL A 113 8.20 -5.72 19.92
C VAL A 113 8.90 -4.39 20.16
N GLU A 114 9.62 -4.26 21.27
CA GLU A 114 10.35 -3.07 21.69
C GLU A 114 11.44 -2.71 20.67
N GLU A 115 12.24 -3.69 20.26
CA GLU A 115 13.28 -3.50 19.25
C GLU A 115 12.67 -3.07 17.89
N ASN A 116 11.57 -3.69 17.48
CA ASN A 116 10.89 -3.34 16.23
C ASN A 116 10.29 -1.93 16.28
N LEU A 117 9.74 -1.49 17.41
CA LEU A 117 9.23 -0.12 17.60
C LEU A 117 10.36 0.91 17.52
N ASP A 118 11.47 0.69 18.23
CA ASP A 118 12.66 1.55 18.17
C ASP A 118 13.18 1.68 16.73
N LEU A 119 13.40 0.55 16.07
CA LEU A 119 13.90 0.55 14.70
C LEU A 119 12.95 1.23 13.72
N PHE A 120 11.64 1.05 13.86
CA PHE A 120 10.67 1.66 12.96
C PHE A 120 10.57 3.18 13.17
N GLU A 121 10.68 3.65 14.42
CA GLU A 121 10.79 5.08 14.73
C GLU A 121 12.07 5.68 14.12
N ARG A 122 13.20 5.01 14.25
CA ARG A 122 14.47 5.43 13.66
C ARG A 122 14.45 5.41 12.14
N MET A 123 13.70 4.47 11.52
CA MET A 123 13.44 4.50 10.07
C MET A 123 12.70 5.79 9.68
N LYS A 124 11.65 6.18 10.44
CA LYS A 124 10.91 7.43 10.21
C LYS A 124 11.78 8.67 10.39
N ASN A 125 12.73 8.63 11.32
CA ASN A 125 13.65 9.74 11.60
C ASN A 125 14.80 9.85 10.58
N GLY A 126 14.86 8.97 9.57
CA GLY A 126 15.86 9.03 8.50
C GLY A 126 17.25 8.54 8.88
N GLU A 127 17.38 7.72 9.91
CA GLU A 127 18.69 7.22 10.37
C GLU A 127 19.28 6.13 9.47
N PHE A 128 18.50 5.57 8.55
CA PHE A 128 18.92 4.45 7.72
C PHE A 128 18.88 4.81 6.24
N GLU A 129 19.86 4.33 5.49
CA GLU A 129 19.96 4.51 4.04
C GLU A 129 18.83 3.74 3.30
N ASP A 130 18.52 4.20 2.09
CA ASP A 130 17.54 3.58 1.22
C ASP A 130 17.86 2.10 0.97
N GLY A 131 16.83 1.25 1.09
CA GLY A 131 16.96 -0.18 0.83
C GLY A 131 17.64 -1.00 1.93
N THR A 132 18.12 -0.38 3.02
CA THR A 132 18.80 -1.10 4.12
C THR A 132 17.83 -1.69 5.14
N LYS A 133 16.65 -1.11 5.28
CA LYS A 133 15.61 -1.58 6.19
C LYS A 133 14.22 -1.45 5.57
N VAL A 134 13.39 -2.45 5.88
CA VAL A 134 11.98 -2.47 5.52
C VAL A 134 11.14 -2.97 6.70
N LEU A 135 9.89 -2.56 6.79
CA LEU A 135 8.92 -3.21 7.69
C LEU A 135 8.18 -4.30 6.90
N ARG A 136 8.10 -5.50 7.45
CA ARG A 136 7.40 -6.64 6.86
C ARG A 136 6.25 -7.09 7.76
N ALA A 137 5.14 -7.48 7.15
CA ALA A 137 4.09 -8.20 7.87
C ALA A 137 4.58 -9.60 8.25
N LYS A 138 4.17 -10.10 9.43
CA LYS A 138 4.49 -11.44 9.93
C LYS A 138 3.29 -12.35 9.70
N ILE A 139 3.30 -13.11 8.60
CA ILE A 139 2.17 -13.94 8.16
C ILE A 139 2.60 -15.41 8.09
N ASP A 140 2.88 -15.92 6.88
CA ASP A 140 3.25 -17.32 6.67
C ASP A 140 4.18 -17.45 5.45
N MET A 141 5.43 -17.83 5.70
CA MET A 141 6.43 -18.04 4.64
C MET A 141 6.20 -19.33 3.84
N ALA A 142 5.32 -20.23 4.29
CA ALA A 142 4.94 -21.43 3.57
C ALA A 142 3.65 -21.28 2.74
N SER A 143 3.02 -20.11 2.77
CA SER A 143 1.78 -19.85 2.03
C SER A 143 1.94 -20.16 0.53
N PRO A 144 0.96 -20.83 -0.11
CA PRO A 144 0.95 -21.00 -1.56
C PRO A 144 0.81 -19.67 -2.29
N ASN A 145 0.16 -18.68 -1.69
CA ASN A 145 0.10 -17.32 -2.19
C ASN A 145 1.37 -16.57 -1.81
N ILE A 146 2.17 -16.20 -2.81
CA ILE A 146 3.46 -15.53 -2.62
C ILE A 146 3.31 -14.15 -1.97
N ASN A 147 2.17 -13.48 -2.15
CA ASN A 147 1.88 -12.17 -1.55
C ASN A 147 1.63 -12.25 -0.04
N MET A 148 1.37 -13.48 0.49
CA MET A 148 1.19 -13.74 1.93
C MET A 148 2.49 -14.17 2.63
N ARG A 149 3.63 -14.23 1.91
CA ARG A 149 4.92 -14.65 2.47
C ARG A 149 5.68 -13.45 3.06
N ASP A 150 5.26 -13.00 4.22
CA ASP A 150 5.82 -11.87 4.95
C ASP A 150 6.12 -10.67 4.03
N PRO A 151 5.10 -10.05 3.40
CA PRO A 151 5.30 -8.97 2.43
C PRO A 151 5.89 -7.73 3.09
N VAL A 152 6.61 -6.93 2.29
CA VAL A 152 7.05 -5.60 2.70
C VAL A 152 5.83 -4.68 2.76
N ILE A 153 5.67 -3.96 3.86
CA ILE A 153 4.57 -2.99 4.07
C ILE A 153 5.06 -1.54 4.18
N TYR A 154 6.34 -1.33 4.55
CA TYR A 154 7.03 -0.02 4.52
C TYR A 154 8.46 -0.16 4.03
N ARG A 155 8.95 0.86 3.33
CA ARG A 155 10.35 0.98 2.88
C ARG A 155 10.92 2.34 3.24
N VAL A 156 12.25 2.40 3.40
CA VAL A 156 12.99 3.67 3.49
C VAL A 156 13.23 4.21 2.08
N ALA A 157 12.94 5.49 1.87
CA ALA A 157 13.25 6.21 0.64
C ALA A 157 13.38 7.72 0.95
N HIS A 158 14.58 8.27 0.84
CA HIS A 158 14.86 9.70 1.05
C HIS A 158 14.56 10.49 -0.22
N MET A 159 13.30 10.87 -0.37
CA MET A 159 12.81 11.57 -1.55
C MET A 159 11.78 12.62 -1.17
N THR A 160 11.85 13.79 -1.80
CA THR A 160 10.82 14.82 -1.68
C THR A 160 9.52 14.35 -2.32
N HIS A 161 8.46 14.33 -1.56
CA HIS A 161 7.12 13.94 -2.01
C HIS A 161 6.34 15.19 -2.48
N HIS A 162 5.62 15.10 -3.61
CA HIS A 162 4.92 16.24 -4.22
C HIS A 162 3.88 16.90 -3.29
N ASN A 163 3.27 16.14 -2.39
CA ASN A 163 2.21 16.62 -1.50
C ASN A 163 2.68 16.84 -0.06
N THR A 164 3.60 16.02 0.45
CA THR A 164 4.07 16.08 1.86
C THR A 164 5.48 16.65 2.02
N GLY A 165 6.16 16.98 0.91
CA GLY A 165 7.53 17.49 0.93
C GLY A 165 8.50 16.48 1.55
N ASP A 166 9.36 16.94 2.45
CA ASP A 166 10.38 16.13 3.11
C ASP A 166 9.96 15.64 4.51
N LYS A 167 8.65 15.67 4.82
CA LYS A 167 8.10 15.20 6.11
C LYS A 167 8.38 13.72 6.35
N TRP A 168 8.42 12.90 5.29
CA TRP A 168 8.55 11.46 5.34
C TRP A 168 9.77 10.98 4.58
N CYS A 169 10.48 10.01 5.14
CA CYS A 169 11.53 9.23 4.49
C CYS A 169 11.24 7.72 4.53
N ILE A 170 10.04 7.34 4.99
CA ILE A 170 9.48 6.00 4.88
C ILE A 170 8.13 6.07 4.20
N TYR A 171 7.87 5.12 3.32
CA TYR A 171 6.63 5.10 2.53
C TYR A 171 5.97 3.74 2.60
N PRO A 172 4.63 3.71 2.76
CA PRO A 172 3.87 2.46 2.75
C PRO A 172 3.89 1.83 1.36
N MET A 173 3.77 0.51 1.30
CA MET A 173 3.54 -0.21 0.05
C MET A 173 2.05 -0.23 -0.26
N TYR A 174 1.71 -0.29 -1.55
CA TYR A 174 0.33 -0.29 -2.06
C TYR A 174 -0.59 -1.27 -1.32
N ASP A 175 -0.17 -2.52 -1.15
CA ASP A 175 -0.98 -3.55 -0.52
C ASP A 175 -1.31 -3.29 0.96
N PHE A 176 -0.53 -2.43 1.61
CA PHE A 176 -0.80 -1.99 2.98
C PHE A 176 -1.63 -0.71 3.01
N ALA A 177 -1.38 0.23 2.11
CA ALA A 177 -2.06 1.52 2.04
C ALA A 177 -3.53 1.36 1.60
N HIS A 178 -3.79 0.66 0.51
CA HIS A 178 -5.10 0.54 -0.14
C HIS A 178 -6.24 0.12 0.81
N PRO A 179 -6.13 -0.96 1.62
CA PRO A 179 -7.21 -1.32 2.54
C PRO A 179 -7.48 -0.26 3.62
N ILE A 180 -6.44 0.43 4.08
CA ILE A 180 -6.58 1.49 5.08
C ILE A 180 -7.29 2.70 4.50
N GLU A 181 -6.92 3.10 3.28
CA GLU A 181 -7.57 4.18 2.54
C GLU A 181 -9.06 3.89 2.32
N ASP A 182 -9.39 2.70 1.82
CA ASP A 182 -10.77 2.27 1.60
C ASP A 182 -11.59 2.33 2.89
N ALA A 183 -10.98 1.92 4.01
CA ALA A 183 -11.64 1.98 5.32
C ALA A 183 -11.87 3.42 5.81
N ILE A 184 -10.90 4.31 5.65
CA ILE A 184 -10.99 5.72 6.06
C ILE A 184 -12.01 6.46 5.19
N GLU A 185 -12.00 6.23 3.88
CA GLU A 185 -12.91 6.87 2.92
C GLU A 185 -14.32 6.28 2.94
N GLY A 186 -14.54 5.19 3.69
CA GLY A 186 -15.84 4.50 3.77
C GLY A 186 -16.24 3.83 2.46
N VAL A 187 -15.29 3.33 1.68
CA VAL A 187 -15.54 2.61 0.44
C VAL A 187 -16.23 1.29 0.75
N THR A 188 -17.44 1.11 0.22
CA THR A 188 -18.25 -0.11 0.40
C THR A 188 -18.03 -1.14 -0.71
N HIS A 189 -17.63 -0.70 -1.90
CA HIS A 189 -17.41 -1.53 -3.07
C HIS A 189 -16.10 -1.13 -3.73
N SER A 190 -15.04 -1.89 -3.47
CA SER A 190 -13.72 -1.70 -4.08
C SER A 190 -13.60 -2.60 -5.31
N ILE A 191 -13.36 -2.01 -6.48
CA ILE A 191 -13.26 -2.74 -7.76
C ILE A 191 -11.84 -2.65 -8.28
N CYS A 192 -11.15 -3.79 -8.28
CA CYS A 192 -9.80 -3.92 -8.82
C CYS A 192 -9.77 -4.72 -10.12
N THR A 193 -8.67 -4.63 -10.87
CA THR A 193 -8.42 -5.51 -12.02
C THR A 193 -8.09 -6.93 -11.56
N LEU A 194 -8.29 -7.89 -12.46
CA LEU A 194 -8.01 -9.31 -12.24
C LEU A 194 -6.55 -9.58 -11.81
N GLU A 195 -5.61 -8.73 -12.21
CA GLU A 195 -4.20 -8.81 -11.81
C GLU A 195 -3.97 -8.66 -10.30
N PHE A 196 -4.96 -8.14 -9.55
CA PHE A 196 -4.92 -7.99 -8.09
C PHE A 196 -5.72 -9.08 -7.36
N GLU A 197 -6.22 -10.10 -8.05
CA GLU A 197 -7.00 -11.19 -7.41
C GLU A 197 -6.20 -11.88 -6.28
N ASP A 198 -4.94 -12.18 -6.53
CA ASP A 198 -4.04 -12.82 -5.56
C ASP A 198 -3.64 -11.89 -4.39
N HIS A 199 -3.88 -10.59 -4.49
CA HIS A 199 -3.63 -9.61 -3.43
C HIS A 199 -4.79 -9.50 -2.43
N ARG A 200 -6.00 -9.96 -2.81
CA ARG A 200 -7.20 -9.86 -1.97
C ARG A 200 -7.03 -10.48 -0.57
N PRO A 201 -6.40 -11.65 -0.38
CA PRO A 201 -6.19 -12.19 0.97
C PRO A 201 -5.36 -11.27 1.87
N LEU A 202 -4.41 -10.52 1.31
CA LEU A 202 -3.62 -9.54 2.04
C LEU A 202 -4.43 -8.29 2.39
N TYR A 203 -5.29 -7.84 1.48
CA TYR A 203 -6.25 -6.76 1.72
C TYR A 203 -7.17 -7.09 2.90
N ASP A 204 -7.83 -8.26 2.86
CA ASP A 204 -8.75 -8.72 3.92
C ASP A 204 -8.01 -8.86 5.27
N LEU A 205 -6.79 -9.40 5.26
CA LEU A 205 -5.97 -9.57 6.46
C LEU A 205 -5.58 -8.24 7.11
N SER A 206 -5.29 -7.23 6.32
CA SER A 206 -4.98 -5.89 6.80
C SER A 206 -6.17 -5.29 7.56
N LEU A 207 -7.38 -5.39 7.02
CA LEU A 207 -8.62 -4.89 7.66
C LEU A 207 -8.94 -5.62 8.96
N ILE A 208 -8.65 -6.93 9.07
CA ILE A 208 -8.91 -7.72 10.28
C ILE A 208 -7.97 -7.34 11.43
N HIS A 209 -6.72 -6.98 11.13
CA HIS A 209 -5.68 -6.78 12.15
C HIS A 209 -5.46 -5.32 12.57
N ILE A 210 -5.90 -4.35 11.77
CA ILE A 210 -5.76 -2.91 12.05
C ILE A 210 -7.01 -2.34 12.67
#